data_ae102784922d10e52dd1f8ca42e38a73
#
_entry.id   ae102784922d10e52dd1f8ca42e38a73
#
_cell.length_a   1.000
_cell.length_b   1.000
_cell.length_c   1.000
_cell.angle_alpha   90.00
_cell.angle_beta   90.00
_cell.angle_gamma   90.00
#
_symmetry.space_group_name_H-M   'P 1'
#
loop_
_entity.id
_entity.type
_entity.pdbx_description
1 polymer ?
#
loop_
_entity_poly.entity_id
_entity_poly.type
_entity_poly.pdbx_seq_one_letter_code
_entity_poly.pdbx_strand_id
1 'polypeptide(L)'
;MAPVFKLCFPALLLSVVIHAQAEDKTLNLYSWADYVPPHTLQRFEQETGIHVRYDTFDTSEVLETKLLTGGSGYDVVVPSSTVLARGLAAGALKEIRHDGLKGYANLDPDLLEKLAAVDPGNRYGVPYTWGTLGLGMNVEAVKQRLPDVPLNSLDLLFKPEYASKLKDCGIAILDSPQEVIGLALHYLGKDPYSTERNDLAAAQTLLQKLQPSVLYVATGRQINDLASGNVCLALTYNGDASMAADQARKAGKPFEVAYRIPREGTLVWQDNLAIPKDAPHPDAARAFIEFMLRPDSVAELTNTLFFATANQAATPLVDEAVRSDPDIYPPAAVRERLYADRSMSLKDMRQRTRLWTTFRSHQ
;
A
#
# COMPACT_ATOMS: atom_id res chain seq x y z
N MET A 1 51.01 62.57 56.06
CA MET A 1 49.79 61.78 56.25
C MET A 1 48.97 61.90 54.96
N ALA A 2 48.98 60.85 54.13
CA ALA A 2 48.23 60.81 52.88
C ALA A 2 47.11 59.79 53.05
N PRO A 3 45.87 60.05 52.60
CA PRO A 3 44.74 59.06 52.72
C PRO A 3 44.75 58.04 51.56
N VAL A 4 44.64 56.81 51.96
CA VAL A 4 44.50 55.65 51.05
C VAL A 4 43.04 55.56 50.56
N PHE A 5 42.82 55.77 49.26
CA PHE A 5 41.55 55.56 48.62
C PHE A 5 41.38 54.05 48.28
N LYS A 6 40.40 53.36 48.90
CA LYS A 6 40.02 52.02 48.54
C LYS A 6 39.03 52.10 47.38
N LEU A 7 39.45 51.67 46.19
CA LEU A 7 38.54 51.40 45.06
C LEU A 7 37.85 50.04 45.27
N CYS A 8 36.55 50.09 45.49
CA CYS A 8 35.68 48.89 45.37
C CYS A 8 35.30 48.70 43.90
N PHE A 9 35.75 47.61 43.29
CA PHE A 9 35.27 47.13 41.98
C PHE A 9 34.03 46.30 42.17
N PRO A 10 32.88 46.61 41.52
CA PRO A 10 31.71 45.66 41.50
C PRO A 10 31.99 44.58 40.50
N ALA A 11 32.02 43.30 40.95
CA ALA A 11 32.06 42.15 40.10
C ALA A 11 30.68 41.98 39.38
N LEU A 12 30.64 42.26 38.08
CA LEU A 12 29.50 42.06 37.23
C LEU A 12 29.43 40.56 36.89
N LEU A 13 28.53 39.81 37.55
CA LEU A 13 28.19 38.44 37.21
C LEU A 13 27.41 38.43 35.88
N LEU A 14 28.09 38.12 34.78
CA LEU A 14 27.45 37.86 33.49
C LEU A 14 26.77 36.47 33.56
N SER A 15 25.45 36.43 33.75
CA SER A 15 24.65 35.24 33.60
C SER A 15 24.55 34.89 32.12
N VAL A 16 25.35 33.92 31.67
CA VAL A 16 25.20 33.33 30.33
C VAL A 16 23.95 32.48 30.35
N VAL A 17 22.84 32.99 29.82
CA VAL A 17 21.63 32.21 29.52
C VAL A 17 21.97 31.37 28.30
N ILE A 18 22.34 30.12 28.53
CA ILE A 18 22.42 29.10 27.46
C ILE A 18 20.98 28.85 27.00
N HIS A 19 20.57 29.51 25.91
CA HIS A 19 19.41 29.07 25.16
C HIS A 19 19.79 27.73 24.53
N ALA A 20 19.36 26.65 25.14
CA ALA A 20 19.26 25.37 24.44
C ALA A 20 18.27 25.62 23.30
N GLN A 21 18.79 25.86 22.09
CA GLN A 21 17.96 25.72 20.88
C GLN A 21 17.45 24.29 20.92
N ALA A 22 16.17 24.12 21.17
CA ALA A 22 15.49 22.87 20.89
C ALA A 22 15.71 22.62 19.39
N GLU A 23 16.53 21.63 19.07
CA GLU A 23 16.64 21.14 17.69
C GLU A 23 15.23 20.87 17.21
N ASP A 24 14.79 21.59 16.17
CA ASP A 24 13.47 21.36 15.54
C ASP A 24 13.46 19.92 15.04
N LYS A 25 12.91 19.03 15.86
CA LYS A 25 12.81 17.63 15.53
C LYS A 25 11.84 17.49 14.38
N THR A 26 12.33 17.08 13.22
CA THR A 26 11.55 16.91 12.00
C THR A 26 11.58 15.46 11.56
N LEU A 27 10.45 14.97 11.01
CA LEU A 27 10.31 13.72 10.28
C LEU A 27 9.89 14.05 8.84
N ASN A 28 10.67 13.62 7.86
CA ASN A 28 10.30 13.70 6.45
C ASN A 28 9.70 12.33 6.03
N LEU A 29 8.39 12.27 5.90
CA LEU A 29 7.64 11.07 5.53
C LEU A 29 7.29 11.09 4.04
N TYR A 30 7.55 10.02 3.32
CA TYR A 30 7.17 9.83 1.92
C TYR A 30 6.34 8.57 1.75
N SER A 31 5.07 8.73 1.45
CA SER A 31 4.09 7.64 1.40
C SER A 31 3.17 7.76 0.19
N TRP A 32 2.31 6.79 0.03
CA TRP A 32 1.21 6.84 -0.92
C TRP A 32 0.27 8.01 -0.62
N ALA A 33 -0.37 8.57 -1.65
CA ALA A 33 -1.39 9.59 -1.46
C ALA A 33 -2.52 9.07 -0.57
N ASP A 34 -3.01 9.93 0.34
CA ASP A 34 -4.09 9.65 1.28
C ASP A 34 -3.90 8.42 2.19
N TYR A 35 -2.64 7.96 2.38
CA TYR A 35 -2.33 6.70 3.06
C TYR A 35 -2.09 6.82 4.56
N VAL A 36 -1.92 8.01 5.09
CA VAL A 36 -1.84 8.27 6.53
C VAL A 36 -2.90 9.31 6.91
N PRO A 37 -3.85 8.95 7.80
CA PRO A 37 -4.87 9.91 8.23
C PRO A 37 -4.26 11.15 8.86
N PRO A 38 -4.74 12.38 8.53
CA PRO A 38 -4.19 13.62 9.09
C PRO A 38 -4.21 13.65 10.62
N HIS A 39 -5.25 13.10 11.24
CA HIS A 39 -5.36 13.01 12.70
C HIS A 39 -4.27 12.14 13.32
N THR A 40 -3.88 11.04 12.67
CA THR A 40 -2.77 10.17 13.11
C THR A 40 -1.45 10.93 13.14
N LEU A 41 -1.16 11.75 12.10
CA LEU A 41 0.03 12.59 12.06
C LEU A 41 0.02 13.66 13.15
N GLN A 42 -1.10 14.36 13.32
CA GLN A 42 -1.26 15.37 14.37
C GLN A 42 -1.02 14.79 15.78
N ARG A 43 -1.54 13.59 16.03
CA ARG A 43 -1.35 12.87 17.30
C ARG A 43 0.13 12.52 17.50
N PHE A 44 0.82 12.06 16.48
CA PHE A 44 2.27 11.81 16.54
C PHE A 44 3.04 13.07 16.90
N GLU A 45 2.76 14.19 16.23
CA GLU A 45 3.41 15.50 16.53
C GLU A 45 3.16 15.95 17.97
N GLN A 46 1.91 15.84 18.44
CA GLN A 46 1.52 16.23 19.81
C GLN A 46 2.21 15.39 20.89
N GLU A 47 2.33 14.07 20.66
CA GLU A 47 2.91 13.15 21.65
C GLU A 47 4.44 13.18 21.66
N THR A 48 5.08 13.47 20.53
CA THR A 48 6.54 13.36 20.39
C THR A 48 7.26 14.70 20.29
N GLY A 49 6.54 15.76 19.94
CA GLY A 49 7.14 17.05 19.59
C GLY A 49 7.95 17.02 18.29
N ILE A 50 7.78 16.00 17.45
CA ILE A 50 8.44 15.85 16.16
C ILE A 50 7.49 16.36 15.08
N HIS A 51 7.89 17.41 14.34
CA HIS A 51 7.09 17.94 13.24
C HIS A 51 7.17 17.06 12.00
N VAL A 52 6.04 16.71 11.37
CA VAL A 52 5.99 15.85 10.19
C VAL A 52 5.86 16.66 8.91
N ARG A 53 6.82 16.47 8.00
CA ARG A 53 6.71 16.89 6.60
C ARG A 53 6.27 15.68 5.79
N TYR A 54 5.06 15.72 5.27
CA TYR A 54 4.43 14.61 4.58
C TYR A 54 4.33 14.90 3.09
N ASP A 55 5.11 14.17 2.30
CA ASP A 55 5.06 14.18 0.84
C ASP A 55 4.49 12.85 0.34
N THR A 56 3.86 12.87 -0.84
CA THR A 56 3.18 11.71 -1.40
C THR A 56 3.71 11.33 -2.78
N PHE A 57 3.50 10.07 -3.15
CA PHE A 57 3.72 9.55 -4.49
C PHE A 57 2.52 8.70 -4.93
N ASP A 58 2.36 8.57 -6.24
CA ASP A 58 1.24 7.86 -6.85
C ASP A 58 1.63 6.51 -7.45
N THR A 59 2.93 6.26 -7.68
CA THR A 59 3.40 5.01 -8.29
C THR A 59 4.66 4.46 -7.62
N SER A 60 4.79 3.14 -7.63
CA SER A 60 5.98 2.43 -7.13
C SER A 60 7.27 2.89 -7.81
N GLU A 61 7.21 3.22 -9.11
CA GLU A 61 8.35 3.65 -9.92
C GLU A 61 8.89 5.01 -9.47
N VAL A 62 8.00 5.92 -9.01
CA VAL A 62 8.40 7.23 -8.48
C VAL A 62 9.19 7.05 -7.18
N LEU A 63 8.67 6.25 -6.24
CA LEU A 63 9.39 5.93 -5.00
C LEU A 63 10.72 5.22 -5.29
N GLU A 64 10.71 4.20 -6.16
CA GLU A 64 11.91 3.45 -6.51
C GLU A 64 12.99 4.36 -7.10
N THR A 65 12.62 5.23 -8.05
CA THR A 65 13.56 6.20 -8.64
C THR A 65 14.16 7.09 -7.57
N LYS A 66 13.34 7.58 -6.63
CA LYS A 66 13.78 8.43 -5.53
C LYS A 66 14.80 7.72 -4.64
N LEU A 67 14.52 6.46 -4.27
CA LEU A 67 15.41 5.65 -3.44
C LEU A 67 16.74 5.31 -4.14
N LEU A 68 16.67 4.93 -5.43
CA LEU A 68 17.86 4.49 -6.17
C LEU A 68 18.79 5.65 -6.58
N THR A 69 18.25 6.86 -6.71
CA THR A 69 19.05 8.05 -7.01
C THR A 69 19.89 8.49 -5.80
N GLY A 70 19.46 8.16 -4.59
CA GLY A 70 20.07 8.64 -3.34
C GLY A 70 19.79 10.12 -3.07
N GLY A 71 20.14 10.59 -1.90
CA GLY A 71 19.86 11.97 -1.47
C GLY A 71 18.35 12.24 -1.40
N SER A 72 17.57 11.24 -0.97
CA SER A 72 16.12 11.31 -0.98
C SER A 72 15.58 12.43 -0.08
N GLY A 73 16.29 12.70 1.02
CA GLY A 73 15.88 13.66 2.04
C GLY A 73 14.75 13.16 2.95
N TYR A 74 14.27 11.93 2.75
CA TYR A 74 13.23 11.35 3.58
C TYR A 74 13.77 10.48 4.70
N ASP A 75 13.02 10.40 5.79
CA ASP A 75 13.35 9.61 6.97
C ASP A 75 12.62 8.27 6.97
N VAL A 76 11.35 8.29 6.55
CA VAL A 76 10.52 7.09 6.39
C VAL A 76 9.89 7.09 5.01
N VAL A 77 9.91 5.92 4.39
CA VAL A 77 9.23 5.64 3.12
C VAL A 77 8.33 4.42 3.27
N VAL A 78 7.30 4.32 2.41
CA VAL A 78 6.32 3.21 2.46
C VAL A 78 6.38 2.40 1.15
N PRO A 79 7.41 1.56 0.95
CA PRO A 79 7.52 0.72 -0.22
C PRO A 79 6.61 -0.52 -0.14
N SER A 80 6.09 -0.96 -1.29
CA SER A 80 5.63 -2.33 -1.44
C SER A 80 6.78 -3.33 -1.25
N SER A 81 6.47 -4.60 -0.97
CA SER A 81 7.51 -5.62 -0.77
C SER A 81 8.48 -5.73 -1.96
N THR A 82 8.02 -5.53 -3.19
CA THR A 82 8.88 -5.56 -4.39
C THR A 82 9.80 -4.35 -4.50
N VAL A 83 9.32 -3.15 -4.16
CA VAL A 83 10.17 -1.94 -4.12
C VAL A 83 11.18 -2.05 -2.98
N LEU A 84 10.77 -2.58 -1.82
CA LEU A 84 11.68 -2.88 -0.71
C LEU A 84 12.82 -3.80 -1.16
N ALA A 85 12.51 -4.93 -1.83
CA ALA A 85 13.49 -5.87 -2.34
C ALA A 85 14.50 -5.22 -3.29
N ARG A 86 14.05 -4.35 -4.20
CA ARG A 86 14.93 -3.63 -5.12
C ARG A 86 15.78 -2.59 -4.41
N GLY A 87 15.20 -1.87 -3.45
CA GLY A 87 15.94 -0.95 -2.58
C GLY A 87 17.03 -1.66 -1.76
N LEU A 88 16.73 -2.88 -1.27
CA LEU A 88 17.70 -3.74 -0.60
C LEU A 88 18.85 -4.12 -1.53
N ALA A 89 18.54 -4.64 -2.71
CA ALA A 89 19.54 -5.05 -3.70
C ALA A 89 20.46 -3.90 -4.11
N ALA A 90 19.94 -2.68 -4.12
CA ALA A 90 20.72 -1.46 -4.42
C ALA A 90 21.46 -0.89 -3.21
N GLY A 91 21.26 -1.44 -2.00
CA GLY A 91 21.84 -0.90 -0.76
C GLY A 91 21.30 0.49 -0.40
N ALA A 92 20.07 0.81 -0.81
CA ALA A 92 19.43 2.12 -0.63
C ALA A 92 18.67 2.25 0.70
N LEU A 93 18.61 1.18 1.50
CA LEU A 93 17.88 1.15 2.76
C LEU A 93 18.82 0.98 3.96
N LYS A 94 18.36 1.46 5.10
CA LYS A 94 19.02 1.32 6.40
C LYS A 94 18.39 0.17 7.17
N GLU A 95 19.23 -0.64 7.83
CA GLU A 95 18.75 -1.72 8.68
C GLU A 95 17.95 -1.19 9.87
N ILE A 96 16.78 -1.76 10.09
CA ILE A 96 15.93 -1.50 11.26
C ILE A 96 16.21 -2.60 12.29
N ARG A 97 16.77 -2.24 13.41
CA ARG A 97 17.00 -3.18 14.53
C ARG A 97 15.66 -3.45 15.22
N HIS A 98 15.18 -4.69 15.12
CA HIS A 98 13.93 -5.11 15.77
C HIS A 98 14.05 -5.20 17.29
N ASP A 99 15.28 -5.47 17.80
CA ASP A 99 15.54 -5.52 19.22
C ASP A 99 15.17 -4.20 19.89
N GLY A 100 14.19 -4.26 20.78
CA GLY A 100 13.65 -3.09 21.47
C GLY A 100 12.73 -2.21 20.61
N LEU A 101 12.30 -2.63 19.41
CA LEU A 101 11.27 -1.94 18.63
C LEU A 101 9.90 -2.26 19.22
N LYS A 102 9.30 -1.27 19.88
CA LYS A 102 8.03 -1.46 20.59
C LYS A 102 6.91 -1.81 19.59
N GLY A 103 6.13 -2.83 19.92
CA GLY A 103 5.01 -3.29 19.10
C GLY A 103 5.37 -4.28 17.99
N TYR A 104 6.66 -4.52 17.69
CA TYR A 104 7.08 -5.46 16.65
C TYR A 104 6.57 -6.89 16.87
N ALA A 105 6.53 -7.35 18.11
CA ALA A 105 6.02 -8.67 18.48
C ALA A 105 4.51 -8.87 18.20
N ASN A 106 3.77 -7.82 17.92
CA ASN A 106 2.34 -7.86 17.57
C ASN A 106 2.10 -8.10 16.08
N LEU A 107 3.16 -8.12 15.25
CA LEU A 107 3.02 -8.31 13.81
C LEU A 107 2.61 -9.74 13.46
N ASP A 108 1.78 -9.88 12.44
CA ASP A 108 1.29 -11.17 11.93
C ASP A 108 2.46 -12.04 11.44
N PRO A 109 2.67 -13.24 12.02
CA PRO A 109 3.77 -14.13 11.62
C PRO A 109 3.72 -14.54 10.14
N ASP A 110 2.53 -14.73 9.56
CA ASP A 110 2.37 -15.07 8.15
C ASP A 110 2.87 -13.95 7.23
N LEU A 111 2.64 -12.69 7.62
CA LEU A 111 3.14 -11.53 6.86
C LEU A 111 4.65 -11.37 7.02
N LEU A 112 5.20 -11.64 8.22
CA LEU A 112 6.63 -11.65 8.44
C LEU A 112 7.32 -12.78 7.64
N GLU A 113 6.71 -13.96 7.52
CA GLU A 113 7.22 -15.05 6.68
C GLU A 113 7.23 -14.67 5.20
N LYS A 114 6.14 -14.03 4.72
CA LYS A 114 6.07 -13.53 3.34
C LYS A 114 7.11 -12.45 3.07
N LEU A 115 7.30 -11.52 4.01
CA LEU A 115 8.32 -10.48 3.90
C LEU A 115 9.73 -11.07 3.88
N ALA A 116 10.00 -12.10 4.68
CA ALA A 116 11.31 -12.75 4.74
C ALA A 116 11.78 -13.32 3.39
N ALA A 117 10.86 -13.60 2.46
CA ALA A 117 11.19 -14.03 1.10
C ALA A 117 11.89 -12.92 0.28
N VAL A 118 11.69 -11.65 0.61
CA VAL A 118 12.28 -10.49 -0.06
C VAL A 118 13.22 -9.69 0.83
N ASP A 119 13.05 -9.76 2.14
CA ASP A 119 13.88 -9.14 3.18
C ASP A 119 14.32 -10.21 4.20
N PRO A 120 15.37 -11.00 3.92
CA PRO A 120 15.81 -12.07 4.79
C PRO A 120 16.08 -11.63 6.23
N GLY A 121 15.32 -12.19 7.17
CA GLY A 121 15.34 -11.81 8.59
C GLY A 121 14.54 -10.55 8.90
N ASN A 122 13.75 -10.03 7.98
CA ASN A 122 12.88 -8.84 8.12
C ASN A 122 13.65 -7.63 8.68
N ARG A 123 14.85 -7.39 8.15
CA ARG A 123 15.81 -6.43 8.73
C ARG A 123 15.62 -4.99 8.29
N TYR A 124 14.91 -4.75 7.18
CA TYR A 124 14.82 -3.45 6.52
C TYR A 124 13.40 -2.94 6.37
N GLY A 125 12.42 -3.82 6.36
CA GLY A 125 11.01 -3.50 6.29
C GLY A 125 10.26 -3.86 7.56
N VAL A 126 9.28 -3.04 7.93
CA VAL A 126 8.32 -3.34 8.99
C VAL A 126 6.94 -3.41 8.35
N PRO A 127 6.27 -4.58 8.33
CA PRO A 127 4.93 -4.70 7.78
C PRO A 127 3.98 -3.66 8.35
N TYR A 128 3.26 -2.98 7.47
CA TYR A 128 2.40 -1.86 7.82
C TYR A 128 0.93 -2.18 7.54
N THR A 129 0.60 -2.27 6.26
CA THR A 129 -0.72 -2.66 5.79
C THR A 129 -0.60 -3.75 4.72
N TRP A 130 -1.68 -4.46 4.51
CA TRP A 130 -1.77 -5.47 3.46
C TRP A 130 -3.18 -5.57 2.91
N GLY A 131 -3.29 -6.16 1.75
CA GLY A 131 -4.56 -6.39 1.11
C GLY A 131 -4.44 -7.32 -0.09
N THR A 132 -5.51 -7.38 -0.87
CA THR A 132 -5.60 -8.26 -2.03
C THR A 132 -6.01 -7.48 -3.28
N LEU A 133 -5.59 -7.99 -4.43
CA LEU A 133 -6.11 -7.57 -5.73
C LEU A 133 -7.35 -8.41 -6.05
N GLY A 134 -8.46 -7.78 -6.47
CA GLY A 134 -9.68 -8.53 -6.75
C GLY A 134 -10.73 -7.72 -7.48
N LEU A 135 -11.97 -8.10 -7.30
CA LEU A 135 -13.10 -7.61 -8.07
C LEU A 135 -13.94 -6.62 -7.25
N GLY A 136 -13.83 -5.32 -7.54
CA GLY A 136 -14.79 -4.31 -7.09
C GLY A 136 -15.97 -4.24 -8.05
N MET A 137 -17.22 -4.19 -7.54
CA MET A 137 -18.36 -4.25 -8.43
C MET A 137 -19.62 -3.58 -7.88
N ASN A 138 -20.45 -3.07 -8.78
CA ASN A 138 -21.86 -2.81 -8.52
C ASN A 138 -22.63 -4.13 -8.63
N VAL A 139 -23.07 -4.64 -7.48
CA VAL A 139 -23.65 -5.99 -7.34
C VAL A 139 -24.89 -6.16 -8.20
N GLU A 140 -25.79 -5.19 -8.17
CA GLU A 140 -27.05 -5.23 -8.92
C GLU A 140 -26.81 -5.21 -10.43
N ALA A 141 -25.91 -4.34 -10.89
CA ALA A 141 -25.60 -4.20 -12.31
C ALA A 141 -24.95 -5.47 -12.88
N VAL A 142 -24.08 -6.15 -12.12
CA VAL A 142 -23.46 -7.41 -12.52
C VAL A 142 -24.48 -8.54 -12.50
N LYS A 143 -25.27 -8.70 -11.42
CA LYS A 143 -26.30 -9.75 -11.31
C LYS A 143 -27.39 -9.63 -12.36
N GLN A 144 -27.79 -8.41 -12.74
CA GLN A 144 -28.77 -8.18 -13.79
C GLN A 144 -28.30 -8.77 -15.14
N ARG A 145 -27.02 -8.74 -15.42
CA ARG A 145 -26.43 -9.21 -16.69
C ARG A 145 -25.95 -10.65 -16.65
N LEU A 146 -25.57 -11.10 -15.46
CA LEU A 146 -24.95 -12.41 -15.21
C LEU A 146 -25.53 -13.03 -13.91
N PRO A 147 -26.84 -13.38 -13.88
CA PRO A 147 -27.51 -13.80 -12.65
C PRO A 147 -26.94 -15.08 -12.02
N ASP A 148 -26.43 -15.99 -12.85
CA ASP A 148 -25.97 -17.32 -12.42
C ASP A 148 -24.44 -17.41 -12.24
N VAL A 149 -23.71 -16.31 -12.48
CA VAL A 149 -22.24 -16.31 -12.38
C VAL A 149 -21.83 -15.92 -10.95
N PRO A 150 -20.94 -16.70 -10.31
CA PRO A 150 -20.41 -16.34 -8.99
C PRO A 150 -19.67 -15.00 -9.03
N LEU A 151 -20.03 -14.09 -8.13
CA LEU A 151 -19.44 -12.73 -8.06
C LEU A 151 -17.96 -12.74 -7.68
N ASN A 152 -17.46 -13.82 -7.10
CA ASN A 152 -16.07 -14.00 -6.72
C ASN A 152 -15.26 -14.84 -7.71
N SER A 153 -15.58 -14.79 -9.00
CA SER A 153 -14.84 -15.52 -10.03
C SER A 153 -14.17 -14.58 -11.03
N LEU A 154 -12.90 -14.84 -11.32
CA LEU A 154 -12.16 -14.16 -12.41
C LEU A 154 -12.75 -14.44 -13.79
N ASP A 155 -13.67 -15.41 -13.91
CA ASP A 155 -14.44 -15.64 -15.11
C ASP A 155 -15.19 -14.37 -15.57
N LEU A 156 -15.61 -13.51 -14.62
CA LEU A 156 -16.27 -12.22 -14.92
C LEU A 156 -15.42 -11.31 -15.83
N LEU A 157 -14.09 -11.39 -15.67
CA LEU A 157 -13.14 -10.65 -16.51
C LEU A 157 -12.64 -11.49 -17.69
N PHE A 158 -12.21 -12.72 -17.44
CA PHE A 158 -11.39 -13.47 -18.39
C PHE A 158 -12.18 -14.39 -19.33
N LYS A 159 -13.49 -14.60 -19.09
CA LYS A 159 -14.35 -15.24 -20.08
C LYS A 159 -15.00 -14.20 -20.99
N PRO A 160 -14.69 -14.19 -22.30
CA PRO A 160 -15.22 -13.19 -23.23
C PRO A 160 -16.75 -13.12 -23.26
N GLU A 161 -17.43 -14.26 -23.07
CA GLU A 161 -18.89 -14.35 -22.99
C GLU A 161 -19.49 -13.64 -21.76
N TYR A 162 -18.71 -13.45 -20.68
CA TYR A 162 -19.13 -12.69 -19.50
C TYR A 162 -18.71 -11.23 -19.60
N ALA A 163 -17.44 -10.99 -19.92
CA ALA A 163 -16.91 -9.62 -20.06
C ALA A 163 -17.70 -8.80 -21.10
N SER A 164 -18.09 -9.41 -22.23
CA SER A 164 -18.87 -8.73 -23.26
C SER A 164 -20.26 -8.26 -22.80
N LYS A 165 -20.88 -8.99 -21.86
CA LYS A 165 -22.18 -8.62 -21.26
C LYS A 165 -22.05 -7.49 -20.24
N LEU A 166 -20.85 -7.25 -19.70
CA LEU A 166 -20.57 -6.16 -18.75
C LEU A 166 -20.03 -4.90 -19.44
N LYS A 167 -19.78 -4.97 -20.76
CA LYS A 167 -19.21 -3.86 -21.53
C LYS A 167 -20.03 -2.57 -21.46
N ASP A 168 -21.34 -2.67 -21.54
CA ASP A 168 -22.26 -1.52 -21.56
C ASP A 168 -22.36 -0.81 -20.21
N CYS A 169 -22.10 -1.50 -19.09
CA CYS A 169 -22.03 -0.90 -17.77
C CYS A 169 -20.59 -0.56 -17.32
N GLY A 170 -19.60 -0.90 -18.13
CA GLY A 170 -18.20 -0.51 -17.97
C GLY A 170 -17.37 -1.46 -17.12
N ILE A 171 -16.21 -1.86 -17.67
CA ILE A 171 -15.16 -2.60 -16.96
C ILE A 171 -13.93 -1.72 -16.85
N ALA A 172 -13.40 -1.53 -15.64
CA ALA A 172 -12.15 -0.83 -15.38
C ALA A 172 -11.05 -1.81 -14.99
N ILE A 173 -9.84 -1.59 -15.48
CA ILE A 173 -8.67 -2.41 -15.14
C ILE A 173 -7.61 -1.54 -14.48
N LEU A 174 -7.03 -2.03 -13.40
CA LEU A 174 -5.90 -1.42 -12.71
C LEU A 174 -4.70 -1.23 -13.66
N ASP A 175 -4.05 -0.07 -13.64
CA ASP A 175 -2.84 0.19 -14.44
C ASP A 175 -1.59 -0.32 -13.71
N SER A 176 -1.48 -1.64 -13.62
CA SER A 176 -0.35 -2.35 -13.03
C SER A 176 0.04 -3.56 -13.88
N PRO A 177 1.01 -3.43 -14.79
CA PRO A 177 1.41 -4.50 -15.70
C PRO A 177 1.84 -5.78 -14.98
N GLN A 178 2.54 -5.64 -13.86
CA GLN A 178 3.08 -6.79 -13.13
C GLN A 178 1.96 -7.62 -12.50
N GLU A 179 1.02 -6.96 -11.87
CA GLU A 179 -0.09 -7.58 -11.14
C GLU A 179 -1.15 -8.14 -12.08
N VAL A 180 -1.55 -7.38 -13.10
CA VAL A 180 -2.60 -7.81 -14.04
C VAL A 180 -2.13 -8.98 -14.90
N ILE A 181 -0.88 -8.97 -15.38
CA ILE A 181 -0.31 -10.10 -16.12
C ILE A 181 -0.09 -11.29 -15.19
N GLY A 182 0.34 -11.05 -13.94
CA GLY A 182 0.46 -12.09 -12.92
C GLY A 182 -0.88 -12.77 -12.64
N LEU A 183 -1.95 -11.98 -12.49
CA LEU A 183 -3.29 -12.52 -12.28
C LEU A 183 -3.82 -13.30 -13.50
N ALA A 184 -3.54 -12.82 -14.71
CA ALA A 184 -3.88 -13.54 -15.94
C ALA A 184 -3.16 -14.90 -16.05
N LEU A 185 -1.86 -14.95 -15.70
CA LEU A 185 -1.08 -16.18 -15.61
C LEU A 185 -1.66 -17.12 -14.55
N HIS A 186 -1.97 -16.61 -13.36
CA HIS A 186 -2.57 -17.39 -12.29
C HIS A 186 -3.92 -18.01 -12.71
N TYR A 187 -4.77 -17.22 -13.34
CA TYR A 187 -6.05 -17.71 -13.89
C TYR A 187 -5.86 -18.85 -14.91
N LEU A 188 -4.77 -18.81 -15.69
CA LEU A 188 -4.39 -19.87 -16.63
C LEU A 188 -3.72 -21.08 -15.96
N GLY A 189 -3.60 -21.12 -14.63
CA GLY A 189 -2.93 -22.18 -13.88
C GLY A 189 -1.40 -22.16 -14.02
N LYS A 190 -0.83 -20.99 -14.32
CA LYS A 190 0.62 -20.75 -14.47
C LYS A 190 1.19 -20.04 -13.24
N ASP A 191 2.52 -20.11 -13.07
CA ASP A 191 3.19 -19.25 -12.06
C ASP A 191 2.92 -17.77 -12.40
N PRO A 192 2.36 -16.97 -11.49
CA PRO A 192 2.14 -15.54 -11.67
C PRO A 192 3.38 -14.77 -12.11
N TYR A 193 4.55 -15.30 -11.81
CA TYR A 193 5.87 -14.71 -12.11
C TYR A 193 6.60 -15.40 -13.25
N SER A 194 5.91 -16.28 -14.02
CA SER A 194 6.51 -16.94 -15.16
C SER A 194 7.12 -15.95 -16.15
N THR A 195 8.32 -16.27 -16.61
CA THR A 195 9.05 -15.55 -17.66
C THR A 195 9.12 -16.35 -18.96
N GLU A 196 8.46 -17.51 -18.96
CA GLU A 196 8.40 -18.41 -20.11
C GLU A 196 7.63 -17.77 -21.26
N ARG A 197 8.20 -17.82 -22.45
CA ARG A 197 7.62 -17.19 -23.64
C ARG A 197 6.20 -17.67 -23.95
N ASN A 198 5.93 -18.97 -23.78
CA ASN A 198 4.62 -19.55 -24.07
C ASN A 198 3.58 -19.11 -23.03
N ASP A 199 3.94 -19.00 -21.78
CA ASP A 199 3.05 -18.54 -20.71
C ASP A 199 2.69 -17.05 -20.91
N LEU A 200 3.67 -16.23 -21.21
CA LEU A 200 3.44 -14.81 -21.50
C LEU A 200 2.59 -14.60 -22.78
N ALA A 201 2.79 -15.43 -23.81
CA ALA A 201 1.94 -15.40 -24.99
C ALA A 201 0.49 -15.82 -24.70
N ALA A 202 0.30 -16.79 -23.81
CA ALA A 202 -1.05 -17.21 -23.37
C ALA A 202 -1.75 -16.08 -22.58
N ALA A 203 -1.02 -15.42 -21.63
CA ALA A 203 -1.54 -14.27 -20.90
C ALA A 203 -1.89 -13.10 -21.83
N GLN A 204 -1.04 -12.81 -22.82
CA GLN A 204 -1.31 -11.79 -23.83
C GLN A 204 -2.59 -12.09 -24.61
N THR A 205 -2.76 -13.33 -25.05
CA THR A 205 -3.97 -13.76 -25.78
C THR A 205 -5.22 -13.60 -24.92
N LEU A 206 -5.15 -13.94 -23.62
CA LEU A 206 -6.24 -13.76 -22.68
C LEU A 206 -6.62 -12.28 -22.52
N LEU A 207 -5.65 -11.43 -22.30
CA LEU A 207 -5.85 -9.97 -22.16
C LEU A 207 -6.38 -9.33 -23.45
N GLN A 208 -5.90 -9.76 -24.63
CA GLN A 208 -6.44 -9.31 -25.92
C GLN A 208 -7.92 -9.65 -26.10
N LYS A 209 -8.39 -10.78 -25.58
CA LYS A 209 -9.82 -11.14 -25.59
C LYS A 209 -10.67 -10.31 -24.64
N LEU A 210 -10.10 -9.88 -23.52
CA LEU A 210 -10.75 -8.99 -22.56
C LEU A 210 -10.86 -7.55 -23.09
N GLN A 211 -9.83 -7.08 -23.79
CA GLN A 211 -9.62 -5.68 -24.19
C GLN A 211 -10.84 -5.01 -24.84
N PRO A 212 -11.62 -5.62 -25.76
CA PRO A 212 -12.80 -4.98 -26.36
C PRO A 212 -13.95 -4.66 -25.37
N SER A 213 -13.89 -5.25 -24.16
CA SER A 213 -14.87 -5.05 -23.09
C SER A 213 -14.42 -4.04 -22.04
N VAL A 214 -13.15 -3.62 -22.07
CA VAL A 214 -12.58 -2.67 -21.10
C VAL A 214 -12.94 -1.25 -21.49
N LEU A 215 -13.47 -0.49 -20.52
CA LEU A 215 -13.79 0.93 -20.69
C LEU A 215 -12.53 1.80 -20.57
N TYR A 216 -11.68 1.49 -19.60
CA TYR A 216 -10.38 2.16 -19.41
C TYR A 216 -9.43 1.34 -18.52
N VAL A 217 -8.15 1.72 -18.58
CA VAL A 217 -7.09 1.30 -17.67
C VAL A 217 -6.58 2.49 -16.89
N ALA A 218 -6.71 2.46 -15.54
CA ALA A 218 -6.23 3.54 -14.66
C ALA A 218 -6.09 3.04 -13.22
N THR A 219 -5.32 3.75 -12.38
CA THR A 219 -5.25 3.55 -10.94
C THR A 219 -5.94 4.70 -10.22
N GLY A 220 -6.75 4.39 -9.19
CA GLY A 220 -7.46 5.36 -8.34
C GLY A 220 -8.80 5.87 -8.92
N ARG A 221 -8.91 6.07 -10.22
CA ARG A 221 -10.14 6.55 -10.88
C ARG A 221 -11.34 5.63 -10.63
N GLN A 222 -11.13 4.32 -10.57
CA GLN A 222 -12.15 3.31 -10.35
C GLN A 222 -12.91 3.47 -9.03
N ILE A 223 -12.32 4.11 -8.02
CA ILE A 223 -12.99 4.39 -6.73
C ILE A 223 -14.23 5.26 -6.96
N ASN A 224 -14.05 6.40 -7.61
CA ASN A 224 -15.14 7.33 -7.89
C ASN A 224 -16.13 6.75 -8.92
N ASP A 225 -15.65 6.02 -9.91
CA ASP A 225 -16.51 5.48 -10.98
C ASP A 225 -17.37 4.29 -10.46
N LEU A 226 -16.86 3.45 -9.57
CA LEU A 226 -17.66 2.45 -8.84
C LEU A 226 -18.68 3.13 -7.92
N ALA A 227 -18.24 4.11 -7.13
CA ALA A 227 -19.12 4.83 -6.20
C ALA A 227 -20.27 5.56 -6.89
N SER A 228 -20.04 6.10 -8.09
CA SER A 228 -21.07 6.79 -8.89
C SER A 228 -21.91 5.85 -9.76
N GLY A 229 -21.46 4.61 -10.02
CA GLY A 229 -22.09 3.65 -10.92
C GLY A 229 -21.70 3.82 -12.39
N ASN A 230 -20.62 4.56 -12.68
CA ASN A 230 -20.09 4.73 -14.05
C ASN A 230 -19.38 3.47 -14.57
N VAL A 231 -18.92 2.60 -13.66
CA VAL A 231 -18.45 1.26 -13.98
C VAL A 231 -19.14 0.25 -13.08
N CYS A 232 -19.39 -0.94 -13.60
CA CYS A 232 -20.02 -2.01 -12.85
C CYS A 232 -19.06 -3.10 -12.38
N LEU A 233 -17.88 -3.17 -12.97
CA LEU A 233 -16.83 -4.11 -12.57
C LEU A 233 -15.46 -3.42 -12.67
N ALA A 234 -14.63 -3.60 -11.66
CA ALA A 234 -13.25 -3.14 -11.67
C ALA A 234 -12.31 -4.20 -11.12
N LEU A 235 -11.17 -4.39 -11.77
CA LEU A 235 -10.04 -5.04 -11.14
C LEU A 235 -9.31 -3.99 -10.30
N THR A 236 -9.31 -4.14 -8.98
CA THR A 236 -8.85 -3.11 -8.04
C THR A 236 -8.41 -3.72 -6.70
N TYR A 237 -7.87 -2.91 -5.82
CA TYR A 237 -7.53 -3.32 -4.46
C TYR A 237 -8.75 -3.32 -3.54
N ASN A 238 -8.72 -4.16 -2.51
CA ASN A 238 -9.84 -4.30 -1.56
C ASN A 238 -10.22 -2.96 -0.91
N GLY A 239 -9.26 -2.17 -0.42
CA GLY A 239 -9.53 -0.89 0.21
C GLY A 239 -10.15 0.13 -0.75
N ASP A 240 -9.69 0.19 -2.00
CA ASP A 240 -10.26 1.06 -3.04
C ASP A 240 -11.75 0.77 -3.26
N ALA A 241 -12.09 -0.52 -3.39
CA ALA A 241 -13.49 -0.92 -3.55
C ALA A 241 -14.32 -0.64 -2.29
N SER A 242 -13.74 -0.82 -1.09
CA SER A 242 -14.39 -0.51 0.18
C SER A 242 -14.59 1.00 0.36
N MET A 243 -13.63 1.83 -0.05
CA MET A 243 -13.81 3.28 -0.11
C MET A 243 -14.91 3.68 -1.09
N ALA A 244 -14.98 3.04 -2.26
CA ALA A 244 -16.07 3.26 -3.22
C ALA A 244 -17.43 2.88 -2.62
N ALA A 245 -17.51 1.77 -1.89
CA ALA A 245 -18.72 1.32 -1.21
C ALA A 245 -19.18 2.33 -0.14
N ASP A 246 -18.25 2.84 0.66
CA ASP A 246 -18.54 3.87 1.68
C ASP A 246 -19.02 5.18 1.03
N GLN A 247 -18.36 5.63 -0.05
CA GLN A 247 -18.78 6.81 -0.80
C GLN A 247 -20.19 6.64 -1.41
N ALA A 248 -20.48 5.48 -2.04
CA ALA A 248 -21.79 5.20 -2.62
C ALA A 248 -22.89 5.22 -1.54
N ARG A 249 -22.64 4.58 -0.40
CA ARG A 249 -23.55 4.56 0.76
C ARG A 249 -23.81 5.96 1.30
N LYS A 250 -22.77 6.76 1.52
CA LYS A 250 -22.86 8.16 1.97
C LYS A 250 -23.63 9.06 0.99
N ALA A 251 -23.49 8.78 -0.31
CA ALA A 251 -24.21 9.48 -1.37
C ALA A 251 -25.65 8.97 -1.59
N GLY A 252 -26.14 8.00 -0.83
CA GLY A 252 -27.49 7.44 -0.93
C GLY A 252 -27.75 6.73 -2.26
N LYS A 253 -26.73 6.10 -2.86
CA LYS A 253 -26.88 5.38 -4.13
C LYS A 253 -27.81 4.17 -3.96
N PRO A 254 -28.67 3.86 -4.96
CA PRO A 254 -29.64 2.77 -4.89
C PRO A 254 -29.06 1.40 -5.24
N PHE A 255 -27.75 1.20 -5.11
CA PHE A 255 -27.05 -0.04 -5.41
C PHE A 255 -25.92 -0.30 -4.41
N GLU A 256 -25.55 -1.58 -4.27
CA GLU A 256 -24.42 -2.01 -3.44
C GLU A 256 -23.13 -2.03 -4.26
N VAL A 257 -22.07 -1.39 -3.75
CA VAL A 257 -20.71 -1.63 -4.20
C VAL A 257 -20.07 -2.65 -3.25
N ALA A 258 -19.51 -3.73 -3.81
CA ALA A 258 -18.85 -4.77 -3.04
C ALA A 258 -17.49 -5.11 -3.67
N TYR A 259 -16.56 -5.56 -2.82
CA TYR A 259 -15.33 -6.22 -3.24
C TYR A 259 -15.48 -7.73 -3.09
N ARG A 260 -14.77 -8.49 -3.91
CA ARG A 260 -14.67 -9.96 -3.76
C ARG A 260 -13.26 -10.44 -4.06
N ILE A 261 -12.72 -11.23 -3.13
CA ILE A 261 -11.50 -12.01 -3.37
C ILE A 261 -11.83 -13.13 -4.36
N PRO A 262 -11.10 -13.24 -5.49
CA PRO A 262 -11.35 -14.31 -6.45
C PRO A 262 -11.19 -15.72 -5.84
N ARG A 263 -12.14 -16.60 -6.10
CA ARG A 263 -12.11 -17.99 -5.65
C ARG A 263 -10.94 -18.79 -6.24
N GLU A 264 -10.42 -18.34 -7.38
CA GLU A 264 -9.24 -18.90 -8.04
C GLU A 264 -7.95 -18.58 -7.29
N GLY A 265 -8.00 -17.66 -6.34
CA GLY A 265 -6.85 -17.09 -5.68
C GLY A 265 -6.39 -15.79 -6.35
N THR A 266 -5.57 -15.03 -5.65
CA THR A 266 -5.08 -13.74 -6.16
C THR A 266 -3.81 -13.31 -5.43
N LEU A 267 -3.25 -12.18 -5.86
CA LEU A 267 -2.14 -11.51 -5.21
C LEU A 267 -2.54 -10.99 -3.83
N VAL A 268 -1.71 -11.30 -2.82
CA VAL A 268 -1.64 -10.53 -1.58
C VAL A 268 -0.45 -9.58 -1.67
N TRP A 269 -0.73 -8.29 -1.58
CA TRP A 269 0.29 -7.24 -1.52
C TRP A 269 0.52 -6.82 -0.08
N GLN A 270 1.68 -6.26 0.19
CA GLN A 270 2.08 -5.81 1.51
C GLN A 270 2.93 -4.56 1.37
N ASP A 271 2.56 -3.51 2.09
CA ASP A 271 3.35 -2.29 2.23
C ASP A 271 4.10 -2.29 3.55
N ASN A 272 5.26 -1.68 3.53
CA ASN A 272 6.20 -1.74 4.64
C ASN A 272 6.69 -0.33 5.00
N LEU A 273 6.91 -0.06 6.28
CA LEU A 273 7.68 1.10 6.71
C LEU A 273 9.17 0.77 6.55
N ALA A 274 9.92 1.62 5.89
CA ALA A 274 11.35 1.45 5.68
C ALA A 274 12.08 2.79 5.87
N ILE A 275 13.38 2.70 6.21
CA ILE A 275 14.24 3.88 6.42
C ILE A 275 15.23 3.94 5.26
N PRO A 276 15.27 5.04 4.47
CA PRO A 276 16.32 5.25 3.48
C PRO A 276 17.72 5.27 4.13
N LYS A 277 18.73 4.79 3.39
CA LYS A 277 20.10 4.72 3.91
C LYS A 277 20.64 6.08 4.35
N ASP A 278 20.24 7.12 3.66
CA ASP A 278 20.63 8.52 3.82
C ASP A 278 19.63 9.35 4.63
N ALA A 279 18.72 8.69 5.38
CA ALA A 279 17.73 9.36 6.23
C ALA A 279 18.40 10.40 7.15
N PRO A 280 18.01 11.68 7.07
CA PRO A 280 18.63 12.74 7.87
C PRO A 280 18.29 12.63 9.36
N HIS A 281 17.11 12.07 9.73
CA HIS A 281 16.64 11.99 11.12
C HIS A 281 16.26 10.56 11.52
N PRO A 282 17.21 9.62 11.62
CA PRO A 282 16.92 8.20 11.85
C PRO A 282 16.22 7.92 13.20
N ASP A 283 16.44 8.75 14.21
CA ASP A 283 15.76 8.61 15.51
C ASP A 283 14.29 9.03 15.41
N ALA A 284 13.95 10.06 14.64
CA ALA A 284 12.58 10.44 14.33
C ALA A 284 11.88 9.36 13.50
N ALA A 285 12.59 8.76 12.52
CA ALA A 285 12.08 7.63 11.74
C ALA A 285 11.72 6.44 12.65
N ARG A 286 12.61 6.08 13.57
CA ARG A 286 12.33 5.00 14.52
C ARG A 286 11.13 5.32 15.43
N ALA A 287 11.05 6.54 15.94
CA ALA A 287 9.92 6.96 16.76
C ALA A 287 8.59 6.87 16.01
N PHE A 288 8.58 7.24 14.73
CA PHE A 288 7.39 7.13 13.89
C PHE A 288 7.00 5.67 13.62
N ILE A 289 7.96 4.80 13.33
CA ILE A 289 7.71 3.36 13.14
C ILE A 289 7.13 2.76 14.44
N GLU A 290 7.69 3.07 15.61
CA GLU A 290 7.16 2.61 16.90
C GLU A 290 5.74 3.15 17.17
N PHE A 291 5.47 4.39 16.78
CA PHE A 291 4.14 4.98 16.89
C PHE A 291 3.13 4.27 15.99
N MET A 292 3.51 3.95 14.74
CA MET A 292 2.65 3.23 13.79
C MET A 292 2.50 1.74 14.13
N LEU A 293 3.40 1.16 14.94
CA LEU A 293 3.24 -0.18 15.49
C LEU A 293 2.31 -0.23 16.72
N ARG A 294 1.83 0.89 17.22
CA ARG A 294 0.84 0.91 18.29
C ARG A 294 -0.51 0.44 17.77
N PRO A 295 -1.22 -0.42 18.51
CA PRO A 295 -2.53 -0.93 18.09
C PRO A 295 -3.55 0.17 17.76
N ASP A 296 -3.62 1.23 18.57
CA ASP A 296 -4.53 2.36 18.38
C ASP A 296 -4.22 3.19 17.12
N SER A 297 -2.93 3.37 16.80
CA SER A 297 -2.51 4.16 15.63
C SER A 297 -2.84 3.45 14.31
N VAL A 298 -2.55 2.15 14.23
CA VAL A 298 -2.79 1.40 12.99
C VAL A 298 -4.24 0.96 12.84
N ALA A 299 -5.02 0.81 13.92
CA ALA A 299 -6.46 0.58 13.82
C ALA A 299 -7.18 1.78 13.21
N GLU A 300 -6.81 3.01 13.59
CA GLU A 300 -7.34 4.24 12.99
C GLU A 300 -7.12 4.28 11.48
N LEU A 301 -5.92 3.90 11.03
CA LEU A 301 -5.60 3.80 9.61
C LEU A 301 -6.48 2.78 8.90
N THR A 302 -6.63 1.57 9.47
CA THR A 302 -7.47 0.51 8.90
C THR A 302 -8.94 0.94 8.79
N ASN A 303 -9.47 1.61 9.81
CA ASN A 303 -10.85 2.13 9.79
C ASN A 303 -11.07 3.23 8.74
N THR A 304 -10.01 3.93 8.34
CA THR A 304 -10.07 4.99 7.32
C THR A 304 -9.88 4.47 5.90
N LEU A 305 -8.95 3.53 5.71
CA LEU A 305 -8.52 3.07 4.38
C LEU A 305 -9.08 1.70 4.00
N PHE A 306 -9.67 0.96 4.94
CA PHE A 306 -10.18 -0.39 4.72
C PHE A 306 -9.12 -1.41 4.25
N PHE A 307 -7.85 -1.11 4.45
CA PHE A 307 -6.76 -2.08 4.30
C PHE A 307 -6.50 -2.78 5.63
N ALA A 308 -6.23 -4.07 5.59
CA ALA A 308 -5.96 -4.81 6.82
C ALA A 308 -4.63 -4.37 7.44
N THR A 309 -4.59 -4.29 8.76
CA THR A 309 -3.34 -4.04 9.48
C THR A 309 -2.49 -5.29 9.60
N ALA A 310 -1.18 -5.13 9.55
CA ALA A 310 -0.23 -6.19 9.86
C ALA A 310 -0.10 -6.45 11.39
N ASN A 311 -0.65 -5.58 12.25
CA ASN A 311 -0.58 -5.68 13.69
C ASN A 311 -1.80 -6.42 14.25
N GLN A 312 -1.63 -7.67 14.68
CA GLN A 312 -2.72 -8.49 15.21
C GLN A 312 -3.35 -7.91 16.49
N ALA A 313 -2.58 -7.19 17.32
CA ALA A 313 -3.10 -6.55 18.53
C ALA A 313 -4.03 -5.37 18.22
N ALA A 314 -4.00 -4.83 17.01
CA ALA A 314 -4.90 -3.76 16.56
C ALA A 314 -6.29 -4.29 16.14
N THR A 315 -6.39 -5.56 15.72
CA THR A 315 -7.65 -6.13 15.20
C THR A 315 -8.84 -5.92 16.12
N PRO A 316 -8.75 -6.07 17.46
CA PRO A 316 -9.87 -5.79 18.36
C PRO A 316 -10.32 -4.32 18.39
N LEU A 317 -9.47 -3.39 17.95
CA LEU A 317 -9.73 -1.95 17.92
C LEU A 317 -10.26 -1.48 16.55
N VAL A 318 -10.21 -2.36 15.55
CA VAL A 318 -10.79 -2.10 14.22
C VAL A 318 -12.32 -2.20 14.32
N ASP A 319 -13.00 -1.31 13.61
CA ASP A 319 -14.46 -1.27 13.54
C ASP A 319 -15.03 -2.63 13.16
N GLU A 320 -16.13 -3.04 13.81
CA GLU A 320 -16.76 -4.35 13.62
C GLU A 320 -17.04 -4.64 12.13
N ALA A 321 -17.58 -3.65 11.42
CA ALA A 321 -17.90 -3.79 10.00
C ALA A 321 -16.68 -4.05 9.11
N VAL A 322 -15.49 -3.56 9.50
CA VAL A 322 -14.23 -3.76 8.77
C VAL A 322 -13.58 -5.09 9.16
N ARG A 323 -13.48 -5.36 10.47
CA ARG A 323 -12.79 -6.58 10.94
C ARG A 323 -13.57 -7.87 10.66
N SER A 324 -14.89 -7.80 10.52
CA SER A 324 -15.75 -8.95 10.19
C SER A 324 -15.92 -9.18 8.70
N ASP A 325 -15.40 -8.27 7.84
CA ASP A 325 -15.47 -8.40 6.40
C ASP A 325 -14.44 -9.45 5.92
N PRO A 326 -14.89 -10.61 5.37
CA PRO A 326 -14.00 -11.66 4.89
C PRO A 326 -13.19 -11.28 3.64
N ASP A 327 -13.53 -10.18 3.00
CA ASP A 327 -12.80 -9.64 1.86
C ASP A 327 -11.69 -8.64 2.29
N ILE A 328 -11.70 -8.21 3.56
CA ILE A 328 -10.62 -7.42 4.19
C ILE A 328 -9.76 -8.32 5.07
N TYR A 329 -10.39 -9.14 5.93
CA TYR A 329 -9.75 -10.12 6.80
C TYR A 329 -10.14 -11.55 6.39
N PRO A 330 -9.56 -12.07 5.30
CA PRO A 330 -9.94 -13.37 4.77
C PRO A 330 -9.64 -14.51 5.73
N PRO A 331 -10.57 -15.51 5.83
CA PRO A 331 -10.36 -16.70 6.63
C PRO A 331 -9.20 -17.54 6.08
N ALA A 332 -8.63 -18.44 6.91
CA ALA A 332 -7.45 -19.23 6.58
C ALA A 332 -7.56 -19.95 5.22
N ALA A 333 -8.70 -20.60 4.93
CA ALA A 333 -8.91 -21.30 3.68
C ALA A 333 -8.87 -20.40 2.41
N VAL A 334 -9.10 -19.08 2.56
CA VAL A 334 -8.91 -18.10 1.49
C VAL A 334 -7.46 -17.68 1.43
N ARG A 335 -6.83 -17.43 2.58
CA ARG A 335 -5.40 -17.03 2.69
C ARG A 335 -4.46 -18.05 2.04
N GLU A 336 -4.74 -19.34 2.15
CA GLU A 336 -3.97 -20.42 1.52
C GLU A 336 -3.90 -20.33 -0.02
N ARG A 337 -4.86 -19.66 -0.66
CA ARG A 337 -4.92 -19.48 -2.12
C ARG A 337 -4.29 -18.16 -2.58
N LEU A 338 -3.86 -17.32 -1.64
CA LEU A 338 -3.22 -16.05 -1.96
C LEU A 338 -1.73 -16.29 -2.25
N TYR A 339 -1.24 -15.74 -3.36
CA TYR A 339 0.19 -15.72 -3.65
C TYR A 339 0.81 -14.39 -3.29
N ALA A 340 2.02 -14.43 -2.71
CA ALA A 340 2.76 -13.23 -2.33
C ALA A 340 3.39 -12.55 -3.53
N ASP A 341 3.55 -11.23 -3.46
CA ASP A 341 4.32 -10.48 -4.43
C ASP A 341 5.80 -10.89 -4.42
N ARG A 342 6.42 -10.95 -5.61
CA ARG A 342 7.84 -11.31 -5.79
C ARG A 342 8.55 -10.30 -6.68
N SER A 343 9.76 -9.94 -6.29
CA SER A 343 10.62 -9.10 -7.12
C SER A 343 10.99 -9.81 -8.41
N MET A 344 10.95 -9.08 -9.52
CA MET A 344 11.32 -9.54 -10.86
C MET A 344 12.56 -8.80 -11.35
N SER A 345 13.35 -9.43 -12.25
CA SER A 345 14.45 -8.75 -12.89
C SER A 345 13.96 -7.60 -13.79
N LEU A 346 14.80 -6.56 -13.97
CA LEU A 346 14.47 -5.45 -14.88
C LEU A 346 14.19 -5.93 -16.32
N LYS A 347 14.83 -7.03 -16.75
CA LYS A 347 14.60 -7.64 -18.06
C LYS A 347 13.18 -8.18 -18.15
N ASP A 348 12.72 -8.91 -17.14
CA ASP A 348 11.41 -9.54 -17.11
C ASP A 348 10.30 -8.50 -16.95
N MET A 349 10.53 -7.48 -16.12
CA MET A 349 9.63 -6.33 -16.00
C MET A 349 9.45 -5.61 -17.35
N ARG A 350 10.54 -5.36 -18.11
CA ARG A 350 10.45 -4.75 -19.45
C ARG A 350 9.66 -5.61 -20.43
N GLN A 351 9.76 -6.94 -20.32
CA GLN A 351 8.99 -7.85 -21.15
C GLN A 351 7.49 -7.73 -20.88
N ARG A 352 7.09 -7.69 -19.61
CA ARG A 352 5.69 -7.47 -19.21
C ARG A 352 5.19 -6.08 -19.58
N THR A 353 6.00 -5.04 -19.41
CA THR A 353 5.64 -3.68 -19.82
C THR A 353 5.34 -3.58 -21.32
N ARG A 354 6.11 -4.28 -22.18
CA ARG A 354 5.83 -4.32 -23.63
C ARG A 354 4.48 -4.97 -23.94
N LEU A 355 4.19 -6.10 -23.29
CA LEU A 355 2.90 -6.78 -23.40
C LEU A 355 1.76 -5.87 -22.95
N TRP A 356 1.95 -5.17 -21.83
CA TRP A 356 1.00 -4.20 -21.29
C TRP A 356 0.74 -3.01 -22.22
N THR A 357 1.79 -2.46 -22.81
CA THR A 357 1.68 -1.40 -23.80
C THR A 357 0.81 -1.83 -24.99
N THR A 358 0.99 -3.07 -25.46
CA THR A 358 0.14 -3.63 -26.53
C THR A 358 -1.33 -3.74 -26.10
N PHE A 359 -1.60 -4.16 -24.86
CA PHE A 359 -2.96 -4.22 -24.32
C PHE A 359 -3.61 -2.83 -24.27
N ARG A 360 -2.87 -1.80 -23.83
CA ARG A 360 -3.37 -0.42 -23.72
C ARG A 360 -3.52 0.31 -25.04
N SER A 361 -2.69 0.01 -26.05
CA SER A 361 -2.63 0.79 -27.31
C SER A 361 -3.88 0.67 -28.18
N HIS A 362 -4.83 -0.16 -27.83
CA HIS A 362 -6.10 -0.36 -28.56
C HIS A 362 -7.33 0.15 -27.77
N GLN A 363 -7.12 1.04 -26.78
CA GLN A 363 -8.19 1.68 -26.00
C GLN A 363 -8.49 3.09 -26.46
#